data_75db421e8b503c00c42e65b9ae400218
#
_entry.id   75db421e8b503c00c42e65b9ae400218
#
_cell.length_a   1.000
_cell.length_b   1.000
_cell.length_c   1.000
_cell.angle_alpha   90.00
_cell.angle_beta   90.00
_cell.angle_gamma   90.00
#
_symmetry.space_group_name_H-M   'P 1'
#
loop_
_entity.id
_entity.type
_entity.pdbx_description
1 polymer ?
#
loop_
_entity_poly.entity_id
_entity_poly.type
_entity_poly.pdbx_seq_one_letter_code
_entity_poly.pdbx_strand_id
1 'polypeptide(L)'
;EKNITIDEAGFNAAMEEQRVKARNARKVTNYMGADATVYDEIDPAITSTFVGYDKLTNESEITVLTTEEEVVDALSEGDKGTVIVDETVFYATMGGQEGDKGVIKTSEGEFTVETTIKLKGGKIGHVGTMTKGMMKVGDTATMEVSPAYRADTCKNHSATHLLQKALRTVLGDHVEQKGSYVDPDRLRFDFTHFQSMTKEEIAKVEDIVNEKIAEAIPVVTDVMTIEEAKTVSYTHLRAHETKANL
;
A
#
# COMPACT_ATOMS: atom_id res chain seq x y z
N GLU A 1 -14.78 -41.60 23.20
CA GLU A 1 -14.49 -40.15 23.45
C GLU A 1 -13.15 -40.06 24.14
N LYS A 2 -12.14 -39.47 23.49
CA LYS A 2 -10.85 -39.22 24.12
C LYS A 2 -10.99 -37.93 24.95
N ASN A 3 -10.85 -38.03 26.28
CA ASN A 3 -10.74 -36.85 27.15
C ASN A 3 -9.45 -36.11 26.84
N ILE A 4 -9.53 -35.17 25.90
CA ILE A 4 -8.42 -34.25 25.59
C ILE A 4 -8.69 -32.97 26.35
N THR A 5 -7.80 -32.61 27.26
CA THR A 5 -7.81 -31.31 27.94
C THR A 5 -6.81 -30.39 27.26
N ILE A 6 -7.18 -29.12 27.09
CA ILE A 6 -6.32 -28.10 26.51
C ILE A 6 -5.68 -27.34 27.66
N ASP A 7 -4.36 -27.16 27.63
CA ASP A 7 -3.65 -26.25 28.52
C ASP A 7 -3.87 -24.80 28.04
N GLU A 8 -4.98 -24.21 28.47
CA GLU A 8 -5.31 -22.82 28.12
C GLU A 8 -4.29 -21.80 28.66
N ALA A 9 -3.70 -22.08 29.83
CA ALA A 9 -2.70 -21.19 30.41
C ALA A 9 -1.41 -21.20 29.58
N GLY A 10 -0.93 -22.37 29.17
CA GLY A 10 0.22 -22.51 28.29
C GLY A 10 -0.01 -21.92 26.91
N PHE A 11 -1.20 -22.10 26.35
CA PHE A 11 -1.59 -21.49 25.07
C PHE A 11 -1.57 -19.94 25.14
N ASN A 12 -2.18 -19.37 26.18
CA ASN A 12 -2.23 -17.92 26.35
C ASN A 12 -0.83 -17.32 26.56
N ALA A 13 0.04 -18.00 27.31
CA ALA A 13 1.42 -17.59 27.50
C ALA A 13 2.21 -17.62 26.18
N ALA A 14 2.09 -18.66 25.38
CA ALA A 14 2.73 -18.78 24.08
C ALA A 14 2.21 -17.73 23.08
N MET A 15 0.91 -17.44 23.10
CA MET A 15 0.30 -16.39 22.27
C MET A 15 0.80 -15.00 22.65
N GLU A 16 0.98 -14.72 23.94
CA GLU A 16 1.53 -13.42 24.37
C GLU A 16 3.01 -13.29 24.01
N GLU A 17 3.79 -14.37 24.18
CA GLU A 17 5.18 -14.39 23.70
C GLU A 17 5.28 -14.12 22.18
N GLN A 18 4.39 -14.72 21.40
CA GLN A 18 4.32 -14.49 19.96
C GLN A 18 3.91 -13.06 19.62
N ARG A 19 2.97 -12.48 20.37
CA ARG A 19 2.58 -11.05 20.21
C ARG A 19 3.74 -10.11 20.51
N VAL A 20 4.51 -10.40 21.57
CA VAL A 20 5.71 -9.62 21.93
C VAL A 20 6.78 -9.74 20.87
N LYS A 21 7.05 -10.94 20.34
CA LYS A 21 7.99 -11.15 19.22
C LYS A 21 7.54 -10.42 17.96
N ALA A 22 6.26 -10.49 17.61
CA ALA A 22 5.69 -9.78 16.47
C ALA A 22 5.77 -8.25 16.65
N ARG A 23 5.52 -7.74 17.88
CA ARG A 23 5.65 -6.32 18.21
C ARG A 23 7.10 -5.84 18.12
N ASN A 24 8.06 -6.64 18.59
CA ASN A 24 9.48 -6.33 18.52
C ASN A 24 10.04 -6.44 17.10
N ALA A 25 9.55 -7.37 16.29
CA ALA A 25 9.89 -7.46 14.87
C ALA A 25 9.37 -6.26 14.07
N ARG A 26 8.24 -5.65 14.50
CA ARG A 26 7.69 -4.43 13.89
C ARG A 26 8.49 -3.17 14.21
N LYS A 27 9.40 -3.19 15.17
CA LYS A 27 10.27 -2.04 15.48
C LYS A 27 11.25 -1.66 14.36
N VAL A 28 11.35 -2.49 13.33
CA VAL A 28 12.20 -2.24 12.15
C VAL A 28 11.41 -1.71 10.95
N THR A 29 10.08 -1.68 11.02
CA THR A 29 9.23 -1.11 9.97
C THR A 29 8.41 0.02 10.57
N ASN A 30 8.69 1.25 10.19
CA ASN A 30 7.96 2.49 10.54
C ASN A 30 6.53 2.50 9.99
N TYR A 31 5.73 1.46 10.34
CA TYR A 31 4.32 1.41 10.02
C TYR A 31 3.49 1.43 11.31
N MET A 32 2.98 2.61 11.65
CA MET A 32 1.97 2.89 12.68
C MET A 32 2.20 2.28 14.07
N GLY A 33 3.19 2.75 14.80
CA GLY A 33 3.39 2.36 16.21
C GLY A 33 4.37 3.21 16.98
N ALA A 34 3.87 4.28 17.59
CA ALA A 34 4.14 4.71 18.97
C ALA A 34 5.55 5.18 19.41
N ASP A 35 6.47 5.54 18.52
CA ASP A 35 7.54 6.46 18.91
C ASP A 35 7.32 7.77 18.14
N ALA A 36 7.46 8.92 18.82
CA ALA A 36 7.41 10.23 18.19
C ALA A 36 8.41 10.24 17.03
N THR A 37 7.91 10.42 15.81
CA THR A 37 8.75 10.50 14.61
C THR A 37 8.84 11.97 14.22
N VAL A 38 9.84 12.33 13.42
CA VAL A 38 9.95 13.67 12.82
C VAL A 38 8.62 14.15 12.19
N TYR A 39 7.77 13.25 11.75
CA TYR A 39 6.47 13.56 11.15
C TYR A 39 5.43 14.09 12.15
N ASP A 40 5.61 13.89 13.45
CA ASP A 40 4.71 14.42 14.49
C ASP A 40 4.96 15.93 14.73
N GLU A 41 6.09 16.48 14.27
CA GLU A 41 6.43 17.91 14.30
C GLU A 41 5.82 18.70 13.16
N ILE A 42 5.32 18.02 12.12
CA ILE A 42 4.72 18.66 10.94
C ILE A 42 3.34 19.23 11.29
N ASP A 43 3.09 20.47 10.87
CA ASP A 43 1.80 21.15 11.06
C ASP A 43 0.63 20.23 10.68
N PRO A 44 -0.31 19.97 11.62
CA PRO A 44 -1.48 19.14 11.35
C PRO A 44 -2.38 19.67 10.23
N ALA A 45 -2.33 20.97 9.91
CA ALA A 45 -3.11 21.58 8.84
C ALA A 45 -2.61 21.17 7.44
N ILE A 46 -1.36 20.73 7.30
CA ILE A 46 -0.81 20.27 6.04
C ILE A 46 -1.43 18.91 5.69
N THR A 47 -1.91 18.81 4.45
CA THR A 47 -2.49 17.58 3.88
C THR A 47 -1.94 17.36 2.47
N SER A 48 -2.06 16.14 1.94
CA SER A 48 -1.73 15.86 0.54
C SER A 48 -2.94 15.25 -0.17
N THR A 49 -3.17 15.69 -1.41
CA THR A 49 -4.23 15.14 -2.26
C THR A 49 -3.62 14.18 -3.28
N PHE A 50 -4.13 12.95 -3.35
CA PHE A 50 -3.72 11.99 -4.37
C PHE A 50 -4.49 12.25 -5.67
N VAL A 51 -3.74 12.46 -6.77
CA VAL A 51 -4.29 12.76 -8.12
C VAL A 51 -3.76 11.80 -9.19
N GLY A 52 -3.23 10.66 -8.78
CA GLY A 52 -2.49 9.71 -9.63
C GLY A 52 -3.31 8.54 -10.19
N TYR A 53 -4.65 8.62 -10.25
CA TYR A 53 -5.44 7.56 -10.88
C TYR A 53 -5.26 7.53 -12.40
N ASP A 54 -5.25 8.70 -13.03
CA ASP A 54 -5.27 8.82 -14.50
C ASP A 54 -3.96 9.36 -15.08
N LYS A 55 -3.00 9.75 -14.23
CA LYS A 55 -1.75 10.36 -14.65
C LYS A 55 -0.57 9.88 -13.81
N LEU A 56 0.62 9.86 -14.43
CA LEU A 56 1.88 9.46 -13.79
C LEU A 56 2.79 10.65 -13.50
N THR A 57 2.39 11.83 -13.93
CA THR A 57 3.15 13.08 -13.72
C THR A 57 2.24 14.20 -13.25
N ASN A 58 2.78 15.07 -12.39
CA ASN A 58 2.09 16.28 -11.92
C ASN A 58 3.12 17.33 -11.51
N GLU A 59 2.75 18.60 -11.57
CA GLU A 59 3.48 19.67 -10.91
C GLU A 59 2.82 19.98 -9.58
N SER A 60 3.63 20.21 -8.54
CA SER A 60 3.14 20.42 -7.19
C SER A 60 4.13 21.26 -6.38
N GLU A 61 3.67 21.97 -5.37
CA GLU A 61 4.51 22.72 -4.46
C GLU A 61 5.03 21.82 -3.34
N ILE A 62 6.33 21.95 -3.01
CA ILE A 62 6.93 21.28 -1.86
C ILE A 62 6.49 22.02 -0.59
N THR A 63 5.70 21.35 0.23
CA THR A 63 5.15 21.94 1.46
C THR A 63 5.99 21.64 2.70
N VAL A 64 6.66 20.47 2.74
CA VAL A 64 7.54 20.06 3.85
C VAL A 64 8.69 19.22 3.33
N LEU A 65 9.85 19.42 3.90
CA LEU A 65 11.02 18.57 3.78
C LEU A 65 11.45 18.09 5.15
N THR A 66 11.85 16.82 5.25
CA THR A 66 12.46 16.28 6.48
C THR A 66 13.72 15.51 6.14
N THR A 67 14.67 15.47 7.06
CA THR A 67 15.66 14.38 7.15
C THR A 67 15.05 13.22 7.93
N GLU A 68 15.85 12.23 8.33
CA GLU A 68 15.40 11.15 9.24
C GLU A 68 15.14 11.66 10.67
N GLU A 69 15.71 12.82 11.04
CA GLU A 69 15.76 13.31 12.41
C GLU A 69 14.96 14.61 12.63
N GLU A 70 14.86 15.49 11.62
CA GLU A 70 14.28 16.83 11.78
C GLU A 70 13.56 17.33 10.53
N VAL A 71 12.65 18.28 10.72
CA VAL A 71 12.04 19.08 9.64
C VAL A 71 13.03 20.15 9.21
N VAL A 72 13.25 20.27 7.90
CA VAL A 72 14.26 21.16 7.32
C VAL A 72 13.67 22.04 6.21
N ASP A 73 14.33 23.19 5.95
CA ASP A 73 13.92 24.08 4.87
C ASP A 73 14.46 23.66 3.50
N ALA A 74 15.49 22.81 3.47
CA ALA A 74 16.13 22.33 2.25
C ALA A 74 16.78 20.95 2.42
N LEU A 75 16.84 20.17 1.32
CA LEU A 75 17.63 18.95 1.19
C LEU A 75 18.70 19.16 0.12
N SER A 76 19.91 18.69 0.37
CA SER A 76 21.07 18.76 -0.52
C SER A 76 21.47 17.38 -1.03
N GLU A 77 22.25 17.34 -2.10
CA GLU A 77 22.75 16.10 -2.70
C GLU A 77 23.37 15.16 -1.67
N GLY A 78 22.90 13.92 -1.64
CA GLY A 78 23.29 12.88 -0.69
C GLY A 78 22.39 12.78 0.54
N ASP A 79 21.54 13.77 0.83
CA ASP A 79 20.63 13.72 1.97
C ASP A 79 19.54 12.67 1.75
N LYS A 80 19.25 11.92 2.78
CA LYS A 80 18.06 11.06 2.88
C LYS A 80 16.99 11.80 3.65
N GLY A 81 15.74 11.63 3.16
CA GLY A 81 14.65 12.33 3.81
C GLY A 81 13.29 12.05 3.19
N THR A 82 12.36 12.92 3.50
CA THR A 82 10.98 12.83 2.99
C THR A 82 10.56 14.16 2.40
N VAL A 83 10.01 14.10 1.20
CA VAL A 83 9.36 15.24 0.52
C VAL A 83 7.86 15.11 0.68
N ILE A 84 7.17 16.16 1.12
CA ILE A 84 5.71 16.24 1.19
C ILE A 84 5.27 17.40 0.29
N VAL A 85 4.23 17.14 -0.49
CA VAL A 85 3.65 18.10 -1.43
C VAL A 85 2.13 18.20 -1.21
N ASP A 86 1.50 19.24 -1.75
CA ASP A 86 0.04 19.44 -1.66
C ASP A 86 -0.73 18.46 -2.56
N GLU A 87 -0.27 18.22 -3.79
CA GLU A 87 -0.87 17.24 -4.71
C GLU A 87 0.18 16.23 -5.18
N THR A 88 -0.13 14.94 -5.15
CA THR A 88 0.80 13.91 -5.58
C THR A 88 0.16 12.87 -6.50
N VAL A 89 0.94 12.40 -7.48
CA VAL A 89 0.63 11.25 -8.30
C VAL A 89 1.15 9.92 -7.74
N PHE A 90 1.91 9.96 -6.64
CA PHE A 90 2.47 8.78 -6.01
C PHE A 90 1.45 8.13 -5.06
N TYR A 91 1.10 6.88 -5.32
CA TYR A 91 0.26 6.08 -4.43
C TYR A 91 1.05 5.70 -3.17
N ALA A 92 0.53 6.05 -2.02
CA ALA A 92 1.14 5.69 -0.74
C ALA A 92 0.86 4.23 -0.36
N THR A 93 1.83 3.57 0.27
CA THR A 93 1.65 2.22 0.83
C THR A 93 0.39 2.15 1.65
N MET A 94 -0.55 1.35 1.20
CA MET A 94 -1.85 1.20 1.83
C MET A 94 -2.48 -0.12 1.40
N GLY A 95 -3.18 -0.75 2.34
CA GLY A 95 -3.99 -1.88 1.98
C GLY A 95 -3.27 -3.14 1.55
N GLY A 96 -1.97 -3.22 1.78
CA GLY A 96 -1.13 -4.33 1.34
C GLY A 96 -0.48 -4.09 -0.02
N GLN A 97 -0.79 -2.99 -0.71
CA GLN A 97 -0.05 -2.56 -1.89
C GLN A 97 1.14 -1.69 -1.47
N GLU A 98 2.32 -1.95 -2.04
CA GLU A 98 3.49 -1.09 -1.86
C GLU A 98 3.29 0.28 -2.51
N GLY A 99 3.92 1.28 -1.91
CA GLY A 99 3.93 2.65 -2.41
C GLY A 99 4.75 2.79 -3.69
N ASP A 100 4.37 3.74 -4.51
CA ASP A 100 5.08 4.02 -5.75
C ASP A 100 6.51 4.49 -5.52
N LYS A 101 7.29 4.28 -6.57
CA LYS A 101 8.67 4.78 -6.74
C LYS A 101 8.75 5.69 -7.96
N GLY A 102 9.76 6.55 -7.97
CA GLY A 102 9.97 7.46 -9.09
C GLY A 102 10.92 8.57 -8.75
N VAL A 103 10.70 9.74 -9.32
CA VAL A 103 11.55 10.91 -9.09
C VAL A 103 10.72 12.18 -8.89
N ILE A 104 11.26 13.10 -8.11
CA ILE A 104 10.75 14.45 -7.93
C ILE A 104 11.85 15.40 -8.39
N LYS A 105 11.51 16.32 -9.28
CA LYS A 105 12.47 17.23 -9.89
C LYS A 105 12.05 18.68 -9.65
N THR A 106 13.01 19.51 -9.29
CA THR A 106 12.90 20.97 -9.31
C THR A 106 13.84 21.56 -10.37
N SER A 107 13.86 22.86 -10.54
CA SER A 107 14.86 23.53 -11.39
C SER A 107 16.31 23.33 -10.93
N GLU A 108 16.52 23.06 -9.61
CA GLU A 108 17.83 23.00 -8.99
C GLU A 108 18.22 21.61 -8.47
N GLY A 109 17.30 20.63 -8.49
CA GLY A 109 17.60 19.33 -7.90
C GLY A 109 16.72 18.18 -8.35
N GLU A 110 17.18 16.95 -8.02
CA GLU A 110 16.48 15.70 -8.30
C GLU A 110 16.51 14.80 -7.06
N PHE A 111 15.33 14.35 -6.64
CA PHE A 111 15.11 13.45 -5.53
C PHE A 111 14.57 12.11 -6.03
N THR A 112 15.24 11.01 -5.71
CA THR A 112 14.79 9.67 -6.04
C THR A 112 13.88 9.17 -4.94
N VAL A 113 12.62 8.87 -5.29
CA VAL A 113 11.63 8.31 -4.38
C VAL A 113 11.79 6.80 -4.35
N GLU A 114 12.16 6.27 -3.19
CA GLU A 114 12.36 4.84 -2.94
C GLU A 114 11.08 4.15 -2.46
N THR A 115 10.23 4.89 -1.74
CA THR A 115 8.90 4.46 -1.32
C THR A 115 8.01 5.66 -1.01
N THR A 116 6.70 5.44 -1.08
CA THR A 116 5.70 6.44 -0.72
C THR A 116 4.85 5.93 0.42
N ILE A 117 4.72 6.70 1.49
CA ILE A 117 4.06 6.30 2.74
C ILE A 117 2.90 7.24 3.08
N LYS A 118 1.88 6.70 3.75
CA LYS A 118 0.79 7.50 4.32
C LYS A 118 1.15 7.92 5.74
N LEU A 119 1.11 9.22 5.99
CA LEU A 119 1.39 9.82 7.29
C LEU A 119 0.07 10.21 7.98
N LYS A 120 0.13 10.52 9.28
CA LYS A 120 -1.01 11.02 10.05
C LYS A 120 -1.53 12.34 9.49
N GLY A 121 -2.84 12.57 9.59
CA GLY A 121 -3.45 13.82 9.14
C GLY A 121 -3.59 13.94 7.61
N GLY A 122 -3.58 12.82 6.87
CA GLY A 122 -3.81 12.83 5.42
C GLY A 122 -2.61 13.27 4.57
N LYS A 123 -1.41 13.33 5.17
CA LYS A 123 -0.17 13.63 4.45
C LYS A 123 0.35 12.41 3.71
N ILE A 124 1.01 12.63 2.58
CA ILE A 124 1.73 11.60 1.81
C ILE A 124 3.20 11.97 1.79
N GLY A 125 4.03 11.09 2.33
CA GLY A 125 5.49 11.26 2.39
C GLY A 125 6.19 10.47 1.29
N HIS A 126 7.01 11.14 0.50
CA HIS A 126 7.86 10.54 -0.51
C HIS A 126 9.25 10.35 0.10
N VAL A 127 9.55 9.13 0.52
CA VAL A 127 10.81 8.79 1.22
C VAL A 127 11.86 8.39 0.19
N GLY A 128 13.05 8.93 0.32
CA GLY A 128 14.13 8.63 -0.62
C GLY A 128 15.40 9.42 -0.37
N THR A 129 16.14 9.69 -1.45
CA THR A 129 17.46 10.31 -1.41
C THR A 129 17.55 11.44 -2.43
N MET A 130 18.16 12.55 -2.03
CA MET A 130 18.50 13.64 -2.92
C MET A 130 19.68 13.23 -3.79
N THR A 131 19.44 13.01 -5.09
CA THR A 131 20.44 12.43 -6.01
C THR A 131 21.23 13.47 -6.77
N LYS A 132 20.72 14.71 -6.87
CA LYS A 132 21.41 15.83 -7.51
C LYS A 132 20.93 17.15 -6.94
N GLY A 133 21.88 18.08 -6.72
CA GLY A 133 21.61 19.47 -6.43
C GLY A 133 20.90 19.68 -5.09
N MET A 134 19.84 20.50 -5.09
CA MET A 134 19.15 20.91 -3.86
C MET A 134 17.66 21.13 -4.12
N MET A 135 16.84 20.92 -3.10
CA MET A 135 15.40 21.27 -3.06
C MET A 135 15.08 22.07 -1.83
N LYS A 136 14.11 22.98 -1.92
CA LYS A 136 13.65 23.83 -0.82
C LYS A 136 12.14 23.76 -0.67
N VAL A 137 11.67 24.02 0.53
CA VAL A 137 10.24 24.27 0.78
C VAL A 137 9.78 25.47 -0.04
N GLY A 138 8.63 25.35 -0.70
CA GLY A 138 8.08 26.35 -1.63
C GLY A 138 8.52 26.19 -3.09
N ASP A 139 9.48 25.29 -3.38
CA ASP A 139 9.82 25.01 -4.78
C ASP A 139 8.65 24.31 -5.50
N THR A 140 8.47 24.67 -6.77
CA THR A 140 7.63 23.90 -7.68
C THR A 140 8.40 22.68 -8.15
N ALA A 141 7.82 21.50 -7.94
CA ALA A 141 8.41 20.22 -8.27
C ALA A 141 7.58 19.48 -9.32
N THR A 142 8.24 18.89 -10.30
CA THR A 142 7.63 17.89 -11.21
C THR A 142 7.76 16.52 -10.59
N MET A 143 6.60 15.89 -10.37
CA MET A 143 6.45 14.54 -9.83
C MET A 143 6.38 13.54 -10.98
N GLU A 144 7.21 12.51 -10.98
CA GLU A 144 7.24 11.48 -12.04
C GLU A 144 7.26 10.07 -11.40
N VAL A 145 6.13 9.38 -11.44
CA VAL A 145 6.03 7.97 -11.01
C VAL A 145 6.70 7.07 -12.04
N SER A 146 7.42 6.06 -11.59
CA SER A 146 7.97 5.01 -12.47
C SER A 146 6.85 4.27 -13.21
N PRO A 147 6.73 4.41 -14.55
CA PRO A 147 5.63 3.81 -15.28
C PRO A 147 5.63 2.28 -15.22
N ALA A 148 6.81 1.66 -15.31
CA ALA A 148 6.93 0.21 -15.26
C ALA A 148 6.54 -0.34 -13.89
N TYR A 149 7.04 0.28 -12.81
CA TYR A 149 6.74 -0.10 -11.44
C TYR A 149 5.22 -0.04 -11.16
N ARG A 150 4.57 1.07 -11.52
CA ARG A 150 3.13 1.25 -11.36
C ARG A 150 2.35 0.25 -12.21
N ALA A 151 2.72 0.04 -13.47
CA ALA A 151 2.01 -0.86 -14.38
C ALA A 151 2.04 -2.32 -13.87
N ASP A 152 3.19 -2.79 -13.40
CA ASP A 152 3.31 -4.16 -12.89
C ASP A 152 2.59 -4.33 -11.55
N THR A 153 2.67 -3.34 -10.66
CA THR A 153 1.86 -3.31 -9.43
C THR A 153 0.36 -3.35 -9.73
N CYS A 154 -0.13 -2.57 -10.69
CA CYS A 154 -1.54 -2.58 -11.10
C CYS A 154 -1.99 -3.94 -11.67
N LYS A 155 -1.15 -4.63 -12.44
CA LYS A 155 -1.43 -5.99 -12.94
C LYS A 155 -1.59 -6.96 -11.76
N ASN A 156 -0.67 -6.94 -10.81
CA ASN A 156 -0.71 -7.81 -9.64
C ASN A 156 -1.89 -7.49 -8.72
N HIS A 157 -2.24 -6.22 -8.57
CA HIS A 157 -3.45 -5.81 -7.84
C HIS A 157 -4.72 -6.37 -8.50
N SER A 158 -4.88 -6.19 -9.81
CA SER A 158 -6.01 -6.74 -10.56
C SER A 158 -6.04 -8.27 -10.50
N ALA A 159 -4.89 -8.94 -10.62
CA ALA A 159 -4.77 -10.38 -10.50
C ALA A 159 -5.22 -10.88 -9.10
N THR A 160 -5.00 -10.10 -8.04
CA THR A 160 -5.48 -10.43 -6.69
C THR A 160 -7.01 -10.52 -6.65
N HIS A 161 -7.72 -9.62 -7.31
CA HIS A 161 -9.18 -9.65 -7.41
C HIS A 161 -9.67 -10.86 -8.21
N LEU A 162 -9.02 -11.17 -9.33
CA LEU A 162 -9.34 -12.35 -10.13
C LEU A 162 -9.12 -13.64 -9.34
N LEU A 163 -7.99 -13.71 -8.60
CA LEU A 163 -7.67 -14.86 -7.76
C LEU A 163 -8.71 -15.06 -6.66
N GLN A 164 -9.14 -14.01 -5.97
CA GLN A 164 -10.20 -14.14 -4.97
C GLN A 164 -11.49 -14.67 -5.58
N LYS A 165 -11.92 -14.17 -6.73
CA LYS A 165 -13.14 -14.62 -7.40
C LYS A 165 -13.02 -16.09 -7.82
N ALA A 166 -11.88 -16.48 -8.38
CA ALA A 166 -11.60 -17.86 -8.78
C ALA A 166 -11.61 -18.81 -7.59
N LEU A 167 -10.94 -18.46 -6.49
CA LEU A 167 -10.93 -19.24 -5.27
C LEU A 167 -12.34 -19.45 -4.71
N ARG A 168 -13.17 -18.42 -4.65
CA ARG A 168 -14.57 -18.54 -4.21
C ARG A 168 -15.39 -19.41 -5.16
N THR A 169 -15.13 -19.34 -6.46
CA THR A 169 -15.84 -20.15 -7.45
C THR A 169 -15.50 -21.63 -7.32
N VAL A 170 -14.25 -21.97 -7.02
CA VAL A 170 -13.78 -23.37 -6.94
C VAL A 170 -14.00 -23.98 -5.55
N LEU A 171 -13.72 -23.22 -4.49
CA LEU A 171 -13.71 -23.71 -3.12
C LEU A 171 -15.00 -23.42 -2.34
N GLY A 172 -15.73 -22.37 -2.74
CA GLY A 172 -16.99 -21.97 -2.12
C GLY A 172 -16.95 -20.63 -1.39
N ASP A 173 -18.13 -20.20 -0.93
CA ASP A 173 -18.34 -18.85 -0.36
C ASP A 173 -17.67 -18.60 0.99
N HIS A 174 -17.18 -19.64 1.66
CA HIS A 174 -16.41 -19.51 2.91
C HIS A 174 -15.02 -18.89 2.71
N VAL A 175 -14.55 -18.77 1.47
CA VAL A 175 -13.28 -18.12 1.16
C VAL A 175 -13.41 -16.62 1.40
N GLU A 176 -12.72 -16.14 2.44
CA GLU A 176 -12.64 -14.75 2.81
C GLU A 176 -11.18 -14.31 2.86
N GLN A 177 -10.92 -13.09 2.40
CA GLN A 177 -9.59 -12.49 2.52
C GLN A 177 -9.22 -12.26 3.99
N LYS A 178 -8.01 -12.67 4.38
CA LYS A 178 -7.43 -12.40 5.70
C LYS A 178 -6.21 -11.47 5.62
N GLY A 179 -5.56 -11.40 4.47
CA GLY A 179 -4.47 -10.50 4.18
C GLY A 179 -4.18 -10.44 2.68
N SER A 180 -3.47 -9.42 2.25
CA SER A 180 -2.92 -9.32 0.92
C SER A 180 -1.62 -8.53 0.93
N TYR A 181 -0.80 -8.77 -0.08
CA TYR A 181 0.40 -8.00 -0.36
C TYR A 181 0.59 -7.94 -1.88
N VAL A 182 0.89 -6.76 -2.39
CA VAL A 182 1.05 -6.51 -3.81
C VAL A 182 2.26 -5.60 -4.04
N ASP A 183 3.19 -6.06 -4.85
CA ASP A 183 4.32 -5.33 -5.38
C ASP A 183 4.47 -5.59 -6.90
N PRO A 184 5.45 -5.02 -7.62
CA PRO A 184 5.65 -5.28 -9.05
C PRO A 184 5.97 -6.73 -9.40
N ASP A 185 6.61 -7.46 -8.47
CA ASP A 185 7.16 -8.80 -8.73
C ASP A 185 6.16 -9.90 -8.39
N ARG A 186 5.25 -9.65 -7.43
CA ARG A 186 4.33 -10.67 -6.91
C ARG A 186 3.10 -10.11 -6.23
N LEU A 187 2.14 -11.00 -6.06
CA LEU A 187 1.03 -10.84 -5.12
C LEU A 187 1.06 -11.96 -4.06
N ARG A 188 0.58 -11.69 -2.87
CA ARG A 188 0.22 -12.67 -1.85
C ARG A 188 -1.23 -12.44 -1.44
N PHE A 189 -1.97 -13.53 -1.36
CA PHE A 189 -3.36 -13.49 -0.94
C PHE A 189 -3.61 -14.54 0.14
N ASP A 190 -3.86 -14.10 1.36
CA ASP A 190 -4.13 -14.95 2.52
C ASP A 190 -5.64 -15.10 2.66
N PHE A 191 -6.14 -16.33 2.72
CA PHE A 191 -7.58 -16.58 2.75
C PHE A 191 -7.96 -17.74 3.67
N THR A 192 -9.25 -17.80 4.05
CA THR A 192 -9.80 -18.88 4.86
C THR A 192 -10.08 -20.11 4.00
N HIS A 193 -9.58 -21.26 4.44
CA HIS A 193 -9.96 -22.57 3.90
C HIS A 193 -9.73 -23.64 4.95
N PHE A 194 -10.52 -24.74 4.87
CA PHE A 194 -10.53 -25.76 5.93
C PHE A 194 -9.43 -26.82 5.77
N GLN A 195 -8.85 -26.93 4.59
CA GLN A 195 -7.85 -27.94 4.24
C GLN A 195 -6.90 -27.42 3.16
N SER A 196 -5.85 -28.17 2.88
CA SER A 196 -4.97 -27.86 1.75
C SER A 196 -5.72 -28.07 0.43
N MET A 197 -5.51 -27.16 -0.53
CA MET A 197 -6.06 -27.29 -1.88
C MET A 197 -5.46 -28.52 -2.58
N THR A 198 -6.29 -29.23 -3.32
CA THR A 198 -5.86 -30.31 -4.20
C THR A 198 -5.21 -29.74 -5.47
N LYS A 199 -4.46 -30.56 -6.19
CA LYS A 199 -3.86 -30.15 -7.46
C LYS A 199 -4.91 -29.78 -8.51
N GLU A 200 -6.03 -30.46 -8.50
CA GLU A 200 -7.17 -30.24 -9.38
C GLU A 200 -7.87 -28.90 -9.10
N GLU A 201 -8.01 -28.54 -7.81
CA GLU A 201 -8.55 -27.24 -7.40
C GLU A 201 -7.62 -26.10 -7.78
N ILE A 202 -6.31 -26.27 -7.58
CA ILE A 202 -5.30 -25.28 -7.99
C ILE A 202 -5.36 -25.07 -9.51
N ALA A 203 -5.35 -26.13 -10.29
CA ALA A 203 -5.42 -26.05 -11.75
C ALA A 203 -6.69 -25.32 -12.23
N LYS A 204 -7.84 -25.60 -11.63
CA LYS A 204 -9.09 -24.88 -11.96
C LYS A 204 -9.04 -23.41 -11.64
N VAL A 205 -8.41 -23.03 -10.50
CA VAL A 205 -8.23 -21.62 -10.13
C VAL A 205 -7.32 -20.94 -11.13
N GLU A 206 -6.20 -21.57 -11.51
CA GLU A 206 -5.27 -21.05 -12.53
C GLU A 206 -5.96 -20.86 -13.88
N ASP A 207 -6.75 -21.84 -14.32
CA ASP A 207 -7.50 -21.79 -15.58
C ASP A 207 -8.46 -20.60 -15.61
N ILE A 208 -9.25 -20.41 -14.54
CA ILE A 208 -10.20 -19.30 -14.43
C ILE A 208 -9.47 -17.95 -14.46
N VAL A 209 -8.39 -17.80 -13.69
CA VAL A 209 -7.61 -16.54 -13.66
C VAL A 209 -7.04 -16.24 -15.02
N ASN A 210 -6.39 -17.22 -15.67
CA ASN A 210 -5.78 -17.05 -16.98
C ASN A 210 -6.81 -16.76 -18.08
N GLU A 211 -7.99 -17.41 -18.04
CA GLU A 211 -9.09 -17.10 -18.95
C GLU A 211 -9.51 -15.63 -18.83
N LYS A 212 -9.70 -15.12 -17.60
CA LYS A 212 -10.11 -13.74 -17.38
C LYS A 212 -9.02 -12.73 -17.76
N ILE A 213 -7.75 -13.06 -17.57
CA ILE A 213 -6.64 -12.25 -18.09
C ILE A 213 -6.67 -12.19 -19.62
N ALA A 214 -6.89 -13.35 -20.29
CA ALA A 214 -6.95 -13.42 -21.74
C ALA A 214 -8.14 -12.67 -22.34
N GLU A 215 -9.25 -12.53 -21.63
CA GLU A 215 -10.40 -11.71 -22.02
C GLU A 215 -10.08 -10.21 -22.08
N ALA A 216 -8.98 -9.77 -21.45
CA ALA A 216 -8.54 -8.36 -21.39
C ALA A 216 -9.67 -7.41 -20.93
N ILE A 217 -10.39 -7.79 -19.90
CA ILE A 217 -11.53 -7.04 -19.37
C ILE A 217 -11.05 -5.66 -18.89
N PRO A 218 -11.65 -4.56 -19.32
CA PRO A 218 -11.29 -3.23 -18.85
C PRO A 218 -11.60 -3.08 -17.35
N VAL A 219 -10.63 -2.55 -16.61
CA VAL A 219 -10.83 -2.18 -15.20
C VAL A 219 -11.37 -0.75 -15.17
N VAL A 220 -12.55 -0.59 -14.58
CA VAL A 220 -13.20 0.72 -14.39
C VAL A 220 -13.19 1.05 -12.91
N THR A 221 -12.76 2.28 -12.57
CA THR A 221 -12.75 2.78 -11.20
C THR A 221 -13.80 3.88 -11.05
N ASP A 222 -14.77 3.63 -10.19
CA ASP A 222 -15.81 4.60 -9.85
C ASP A 222 -15.72 4.94 -8.36
N VAL A 223 -15.81 6.24 -8.06
CA VAL A 223 -15.88 6.74 -6.68
C VAL A 223 -17.35 6.98 -6.32
N MET A 224 -17.85 6.28 -5.33
CA MET A 224 -19.26 6.35 -4.93
C MET A 224 -19.41 6.11 -3.42
N THR A 225 -20.60 6.37 -2.89
CA THR A 225 -20.88 6.07 -1.49
C THR A 225 -20.93 4.56 -1.24
N ILE A 226 -20.70 4.14 0.02
CA ILE A 226 -20.77 2.72 0.38
C ILE A 226 -22.14 2.11 0.09
N GLU A 227 -23.21 2.89 0.23
CA GLU A 227 -24.58 2.44 -0.04
C GLU A 227 -24.80 2.19 -1.52
N GLU A 228 -24.33 3.08 -2.39
CA GLU A 228 -24.36 2.90 -3.84
C GLU A 228 -23.50 1.69 -4.26
N ALA A 229 -22.29 1.57 -3.74
CA ALA A 229 -21.40 0.46 -4.03
C ALA A 229 -22.03 -0.91 -3.71
N LYS A 230 -22.82 -1.00 -2.65
CA LYS A 230 -23.56 -2.22 -2.30
C LYS A 230 -24.65 -2.60 -3.29
N THR A 231 -25.16 -1.67 -4.08
CA THR A 231 -26.23 -1.92 -5.05
C THR A 231 -25.72 -2.33 -6.42
N VAL A 232 -24.48 -1.95 -6.78
CA VAL A 232 -23.96 -2.10 -8.14
C VAL A 232 -23.35 -3.48 -8.38
N SER A 233 -22.71 -4.07 -7.43
CA SER A 233 -22.17 -5.42 -7.43
C SER A 233 -21.38 -5.62 -6.18
N TYR A 234 -21.86 -6.60 -5.49
CA TYR A 234 -21.31 -6.91 -4.43
C TYR A 234 -20.35 -7.96 -4.50
N THR A 235 -19.19 -7.72 -4.68
CA THR A 235 -18.16 -8.57 -4.17
C THR A 235 -17.68 -8.02 -2.86
N HIS A 236 -17.71 -8.84 -1.82
CA HIS A 236 -17.12 -8.55 -0.57
C HIS A 236 -15.61 -8.55 -0.72
N LEU A 237 -15.15 -7.61 -1.47
CA LEU A 237 -13.79 -7.18 -1.40
C LEU A 237 -13.74 -6.22 -0.25
N ARG A 238 -13.20 -6.65 0.85
CA ARG A 238 -12.53 -5.70 1.73
C ARG A 238 -11.28 -5.26 0.98
N ALA A 239 -11.49 -4.59 -0.13
CA ALA A 239 -10.42 -3.81 -0.70
C ALA A 239 -10.03 -2.83 0.36
N HIS A 240 -8.76 -2.74 0.63
CA HIS A 240 -8.19 -1.78 1.55
C HIS A 240 -8.49 -0.34 1.13
N GLU A 241 -8.92 -0.14 -0.08
CA GLU A 241 -9.39 1.10 -0.66
C GLU A 241 -10.68 1.63 0.00
N THR A 242 -11.56 0.77 0.49
CA THR A 242 -12.78 1.21 1.19
C THR A 242 -12.54 1.78 2.58
N LYS A 243 -11.36 1.56 3.19
CA LYS A 243 -10.98 2.17 4.47
C LYS A 243 -10.21 3.47 4.32
N ALA A 244 -9.74 3.79 3.12
CA ALA A 244 -8.98 5.01 2.87
C ALA A 244 -9.85 6.21 2.52
N ASN A 245 -11.11 5.96 2.18
CA ASN A 245 -12.10 6.99 1.79
C ASN A 245 -13.18 7.22 2.84
N LEU A 246 -12.92 6.81 4.09
CA LEU A 246 -13.76 7.11 5.26
C LEU A 246 -13.03 8.04 6.22
#